data_2490b5e468e81f6edf16d28340e51530
#
_entry.id   2490b5e468e81f6edf16d28340e51530
#
_cell.length_a   1.000
_cell.length_b   1.000
_cell.length_c   1.000
_cell.angle_alpha   90.00
_cell.angle_beta   90.00
_cell.angle_gamma   90.00
#
_symmetry.space_group_name_H-M   'P 1'
#
loop_
_entity.id
_entity.type
_entity.pdbx_description
1 polymer ?
#
loop_
_entity_poly.entity_id
_entity_poly.type
_entity_poly.pdbx_seq_one_letter_code
_entity_poly.pdbx_strand_id
1 'polypeptide(L)'
;VKARKGIVIATGGNTGNVEFRRMFDPRLTSEFQLGGGEWSPQDGSGELAAMAIGAALWGCCNQAMNRNGALRRGAFVGSRTSYVAWKPQSPIWGKVKATGLFVGNWQDCIAVNQAGKRFYDETKPAYPNGTCFGFFDKSGGYVHGDWRNSSKIKPQFRNYIDAACAINEGSQGPDWEAGPQWAIFDSAAIKREQWKIDENSGEEGYFFKADTLDELQEKLTQNPYQKFKLPKGRLAETVARYNAFVEKGVDEDFDKPKPRYKIEQGPFYAAWCTVCTHDTYAGLRVNGKNQVVDMAGKVIPGLYCGGESAGGATQHGMGRCFTAGYIIGAEVVK
;
A
#
# COMPACT_ATOMS: atom_id res chain seq x y z
N VAL A 1 -9.05 -5.15 36.35
CA VAL A 1 -7.72 -5.61 36.79
C VAL A 1 -6.93 -4.39 37.25
N LYS A 2 -6.29 -4.50 38.42
CA LYS A 2 -5.41 -3.45 38.96
C LYS A 2 -3.95 -3.90 38.78
N ALA A 3 -3.20 -3.16 37.96
CA ALA A 3 -1.76 -3.37 37.83
C ALA A 3 -1.04 -2.85 39.10
N ARG A 4 -0.03 -3.59 39.58
CA ARG A 4 0.74 -3.18 40.76
C ARG A 4 1.95 -2.29 40.42
N LYS A 5 2.58 -2.53 39.27
CA LYS A 5 3.79 -1.80 38.84
C LYS A 5 3.59 -0.96 37.58
N GLY A 6 2.84 -1.47 36.64
CA GLY A 6 2.62 -0.76 35.37
C GLY A 6 1.79 -1.55 34.38
N ILE A 7 1.42 -0.85 33.30
CA ILE A 7 0.71 -1.40 32.14
C ILE A 7 1.62 -1.21 30.94
N VAL A 8 1.73 -2.23 30.11
CA VAL A 8 2.50 -2.20 28.87
C VAL A 8 1.54 -2.27 27.69
N ILE A 9 1.53 -1.25 26.84
CA ILE A 9 0.84 -1.26 25.55
C ILE A 9 1.75 -1.95 24.54
N ALA A 10 1.31 -3.08 24.02
CA ALA A 10 2.01 -3.87 22.99
C ALA A 10 0.99 -4.53 22.05
N THR A 11 0.01 -3.73 21.61
CA THR A 11 -1.19 -4.19 20.89
C THR A 11 -1.01 -4.29 19.36
N GLY A 12 0.19 -4.01 18.86
CA GLY A 12 0.54 -4.26 17.46
C GLY A 12 0.33 -3.09 16.50
N GLY A 13 -0.05 -1.91 17.02
CA GLY A 13 -0.13 -0.69 16.21
C GLY A 13 -1.51 -0.38 15.64
N ASN A 14 -1.55 0.55 14.70
CA ASN A 14 -2.79 1.19 14.25
C ASN A 14 -2.99 1.19 12.72
N THR A 15 -2.12 0.60 11.96
CA THR A 15 -2.14 0.67 10.49
C THR A 15 -3.42 0.06 9.88
N GLY A 16 -4.06 -0.88 10.55
CA GLY A 16 -5.35 -1.45 10.14
C GLY A 16 -6.55 -0.53 10.41
N ASN A 17 -6.41 0.45 11.28
CA ASN A 17 -7.44 1.44 11.55
C ASN A 17 -7.36 2.58 10.53
N VAL A 18 -8.29 2.61 9.59
CA VAL A 18 -8.30 3.58 8.48
C VAL A 18 -8.35 5.02 8.99
N GLU A 19 -9.22 5.33 9.93
CA GLU A 19 -9.37 6.68 10.46
C GLU A 19 -8.12 7.12 11.23
N PHE A 20 -7.51 6.21 11.97
CA PHE A 20 -6.29 6.51 12.72
C PHE A 20 -5.10 6.78 11.79
N ARG A 21 -4.86 5.90 10.81
CA ARG A 21 -3.73 6.08 9.89
C ARG A 21 -3.87 7.33 9.01
N ARG A 22 -5.10 7.73 8.67
CA ARG A 22 -5.38 8.94 7.90
C ARG A 22 -5.06 10.24 8.64
N MET A 23 -4.95 10.22 9.97
CA MET A 23 -4.43 11.38 10.73
C MET A 23 -2.98 11.71 10.36
N PHE A 24 -2.20 10.72 9.97
CA PHE A 24 -0.79 10.88 9.61
C PHE A 24 -0.57 10.95 8.11
N ASP A 25 -1.34 10.20 7.34
CA ASP A 25 -1.32 10.23 5.87
C ASP A 25 -2.75 10.11 5.33
N PRO A 26 -3.39 11.24 5.00
CA PRO A 26 -4.79 11.25 4.56
C PRO A 26 -5.02 10.50 3.24
N ARG A 27 -3.97 10.15 2.49
CA ARG A 27 -4.06 9.36 1.26
C ARG A 27 -4.30 7.87 1.54
N LEU A 28 -4.02 7.38 2.75
CA LEU A 28 -4.15 5.97 3.11
C LEU A 28 -5.60 5.62 3.45
N THR A 29 -6.46 5.73 2.46
CA THR A 29 -7.89 5.39 2.50
C THR A 29 -8.12 3.87 2.53
N SER A 30 -9.36 3.44 2.54
CA SER A 30 -9.75 2.06 2.82
C SER A 30 -9.29 1.03 1.77
N GLU A 31 -9.03 1.45 0.54
CA GLU A 31 -8.51 0.58 -0.52
C GLU A 31 -7.09 0.07 -0.24
N PHE A 32 -6.32 0.77 0.59
CA PHE A 32 -5.02 0.28 1.05
C PHE A 32 -5.23 -0.73 2.17
N GLN A 33 -5.40 -1.98 1.80
CA GLN A 33 -5.70 -3.05 2.74
C GLN A 33 -4.48 -3.41 3.59
N LEU A 34 -4.73 -3.88 4.81
CA LEU A 34 -3.67 -4.34 5.71
C LEU A 34 -3.15 -5.71 5.26
N GLY A 35 -1.84 -5.81 5.07
CA GLY A 35 -1.21 -7.06 4.66
C GLY A 35 -1.36 -8.22 5.64
N GLY A 36 -1.52 -7.95 6.93
CA GLY A 36 -1.73 -8.95 7.99
C GLY A 36 -3.18 -9.42 8.14
N GLY A 37 -4.13 -8.61 7.66
CA GLY A 37 -5.55 -8.96 7.67
C GLY A 37 -6.12 -9.35 9.03
N GLU A 38 -6.92 -10.42 9.05
CA GLU A 38 -7.73 -10.81 10.19
C GLU A 38 -6.97 -11.29 11.42
N TRP A 39 -5.72 -11.69 11.30
CA TRP A 39 -4.93 -12.23 12.42
C TRP A 39 -3.98 -11.23 13.06
N SER A 40 -3.80 -10.07 12.44
CA SER A 40 -3.09 -8.94 13.02
C SER A 40 -3.81 -7.66 12.63
N PRO A 41 -4.95 -7.34 13.27
CA PRO A 41 -5.84 -6.29 12.82
C PRO A 41 -5.23 -4.90 12.94
N GLN A 42 -4.25 -4.70 13.81
CA GLN A 42 -3.61 -3.40 14.01
C GLN A 42 -4.63 -2.26 14.13
N ASP A 43 -5.60 -2.45 15.03
CA ASP A 43 -6.78 -1.57 15.16
C ASP A 43 -6.55 -0.30 15.97
N GLY A 44 -5.35 -0.16 16.56
CA GLY A 44 -5.01 0.99 17.40
C GLY A 44 -5.67 0.99 18.78
N SER A 45 -6.23 -0.13 19.22
CA SER A 45 -6.97 -0.21 20.49
C SER A 45 -6.15 0.24 21.70
N GLY A 46 -4.88 -0.16 21.77
CA GLY A 46 -3.98 0.27 22.84
C GLY A 46 -3.64 1.75 22.79
N GLU A 47 -3.40 2.28 21.61
CA GLU A 47 -3.14 3.71 21.38
C GLU A 47 -4.36 4.54 21.76
N LEU A 48 -5.57 4.16 21.33
CA LEU A 48 -6.80 4.85 21.67
C LEU A 48 -7.06 4.85 23.19
N ALA A 49 -6.82 3.72 23.86
CA ALA A 49 -6.96 3.62 25.31
C ALA A 49 -5.96 4.55 26.05
N ALA A 50 -4.73 4.62 25.59
CA ALA A 50 -3.72 5.51 26.15
C ALA A 50 -4.03 6.99 25.88
N MET A 51 -4.50 7.33 24.68
CA MET A 51 -4.92 8.68 24.33
C MET A 51 -6.08 9.16 25.22
N ALA A 52 -7.00 8.30 25.60
CA ALA A 52 -8.11 8.63 26.48
C ALA A 52 -7.66 9.10 27.88
N ILE A 53 -6.43 8.79 28.27
CA ILE A 53 -5.82 9.24 29.53
C ILE A 53 -4.69 10.27 29.32
N GLY A 54 -4.64 10.90 28.15
CA GLY A 54 -3.76 12.00 27.84
C GLY A 54 -2.41 11.66 27.19
N ALA A 55 -2.24 10.43 26.71
CA ALA A 55 -1.02 10.06 26.00
C ALA A 55 -0.89 10.83 24.66
N ALA A 56 0.32 11.26 24.37
CA ALA A 56 0.65 11.89 23.11
C ALA A 56 0.96 10.85 22.02
N LEU A 57 0.71 11.25 20.78
CA LEU A 57 1.15 10.53 19.59
C LEU A 57 2.34 11.25 18.95
N TRP A 58 3.16 10.49 18.28
CA TRP A 58 4.16 11.03 17.38
C TRP A 58 4.58 10.02 16.31
N GLY A 59 5.41 10.48 15.39
CA GLY A 59 5.90 9.70 14.26
C GLY A 59 5.42 10.31 12.96
N CYS A 60 5.93 9.76 11.88
CA CYS A 60 5.47 10.08 10.54
C CYS A 60 4.32 9.16 10.12
N CYS A 61 3.96 9.15 8.86
CA CYS A 61 2.94 8.30 8.30
C CYS A 61 3.17 6.80 8.54
N ASN A 62 2.14 6.01 8.36
CA ASN A 62 2.24 4.56 8.30
C ASN A 62 2.89 4.10 6.99
N GLN A 63 3.49 2.93 7.02
CA GLN A 63 4.11 2.38 5.85
C GLN A 63 3.06 1.75 4.93
N ALA A 64 2.97 2.24 3.70
CA ALA A 64 2.28 1.55 2.63
C ALA A 64 3.30 0.74 1.84
N MET A 65 3.07 -0.54 1.66
CA MET A 65 3.97 -1.39 0.92
C MET A 65 3.24 -2.56 0.27
N ASN A 66 3.73 -2.92 -0.87
CA ASN A 66 3.39 -4.18 -1.51
C ASN A 66 4.67 -5.01 -1.59
N ARG A 67 4.87 -5.92 -0.66
CA ARG A 67 6.05 -6.78 -0.58
C ARG A 67 5.94 -8.07 -1.35
N ASN A 68 5.33 -8.03 -2.48
CA ASN A 68 5.52 -9.18 -3.34
C ASN A 68 6.89 -9.11 -3.93
N GLY A 69 7.64 -10.15 -3.81
CA GLY A 69 8.86 -10.28 -4.57
C GLY A 69 8.53 -9.94 -6.02
N ALA A 70 9.45 -9.33 -6.73
CA ALA A 70 9.27 -8.96 -8.13
C ALA A 70 8.57 -10.10 -8.86
N LEU A 71 7.50 -9.79 -9.57
CA LEU A 71 6.78 -10.73 -10.40
C LEU A 71 7.81 -11.45 -11.29
N ARG A 72 7.86 -12.76 -11.19
CA ARG A 72 8.88 -13.57 -11.86
C ARG A 72 8.22 -14.42 -12.92
N ARG A 73 9.02 -14.84 -13.89
CA ARG A 73 8.61 -15.87 -14.83
C ARG A 73 8.10 -17.11 -14.08
N GLY A 74 6.95 -17.63 -14.47
CA GLY A 74 6.29 -18.75 -13.83
C GLY A 74 5.58 -18.43 -12.49
N ALA A 75 5.45 -17.16 -12.13
CA ALA A 75 4.75 -16.75 -10.93
C ALA A 75 3.24 -16.99 -11.02
N PHE A 76 2.60 -17.14 -9.86
CA PHE A 76 1.13 -17.07 -9.77
C PHE A 76 0.68 -15.62 -9.84
N VAL A 77 -0.35 -15.36 -10.61
CA VAL A 77 -1.00 -14.06 -10.77
C VAL A 77 -2.48 -14.19 -10.46
N GLY A 78 -2.95 -13.47 -9.47
CA GLY A 78 -4.34 -13.48 -9.02
C GLY A 78 -4.61 -12.36 -8.04
N SER A 79 -5.73 -12.37 -7.35
CA SER A 79 -6.14 -11.34 -6.41
C SER A 79 -5.37 -11.35 -5.08
N ARG A 80 -4.82 -12.50 -4.69
CA ARG A 80 -4.04 -12.67 -3.45
C ARG A 80 -2.59 -12.97 -3.74
N THR A 81 -2.02 -12.24 -4.66
CA THR A 81 -0.63 -12.42 -5.05
C THR A 81 0.26 -11.96 -3.93
N SER A 82 0.71 -12.91 -3.20
CA SER A 82 1.74 -12.97 -2.17
C SER A 82 2.17 -11.68 -1.44
N TYR A 83 1.67 -11.47 -0.29
CA TYR A 83 2.49 -10.93 0.77
C TYR A 83 3.26 -12.09 1.42
N VAL A 84 4.61 -11.98 1.49
CA VAL A 84 5.47 -12.93 2.20
C VAL A 84 5.23 -14.40 1.84
N ALA A 85 5.56 -14.80 0.63
CA ALA A 85 5.62 -16.20 0.21
C ALA A 85 4.38 -17.08 0.55
N TRP A 86 3.25 -16.48 0.86
CA TRP A 86 2.01 -17.22 1.05
C TRP A 86 1.54 -17.75 -0.29
N LYS A 87 1.35 -19.04 -0.32
CA LYS A 87 0.94 -19.75 -1.51
C LYS A 87 -0.50 -20.22 -1.35
N PRO A 88 -1.21 -20.49 -2.44
CA PRO A 88 -2.55 -21.04 -2.37
C PRO A 88 -2.69 -22.28 -1.47
N GLN A 89 -1.62 -23.05 -1.34
CA GLN A 89 -1.58 -24.24 -0.47
C GLN A 89 -1.38 -23.94 1.02
N SER A 90 -1.10 -22.68 1.36
CA SER A 90 -0.95 -22.28 2.76
C SER A 90 -2.30 -22.39 3.50
N PRO A 91 -2.35 -22.98 4.70
CA PRO A 91 -3.59 -23.07 5.49
C PRO A 91 -4.16 -21.72 5.91
N ILE A 92 -3.37 -20.67 5.78
CA ILE A 92 -3.77 -19.29 6.09
C ILE A 92 -4.22 -18.50 4.87
N TRP A 93 -4.14 -19.08 3.67
CA TRP A 93 -4.45 -18.39 2.41
C TRP A 93 -5.83 -17.72 2.43
N GLY A 94 -6.85 -18.40 2.92
CA GLY A 94 -8.20 -17.86 3.04
C GLY A 94 -8.35 -16.66 3.97
N LYS A 95 -7.36 -16.42 4.85
CA LYS A 95 -7.34 -15.28 5.79
C LYS A 95 -6.56 -14.08 5.26
N VAL A 96 -5.86 -14.25 4.15
CA VAL A 96 -5.08 -13.17 3.54
C VAL A 96 -6.03 -12.29 2.73
N LYS A 97 -5.97 -10.99 2.96
CA LYS A 97 -6.69 -10.01 2.15
C LYS A 97 -6.01 -9.83 0.78
N ALA A 98 -6.71 -9.22 -0.17
CA ALA A 98 -6.14 -8.89 -1.47
C ALA A 98 -4.94 -7.94 -1.30
N THR A 99 -3.74 -8.49 -1.42
CA THR A 99 -2.50 -7.73 -1.27
C THR A 99 -1.93 -7.24 -2.60
N GLY A 100 -2.46 -7.77 -3.69
CA GLY A 100 -2.15 -7.33 -5.03
C GLY A 100 -0.78 -7.70 -5.57
N LEU A 101 -0.53 -7.30 -6.78
CA LEU A 101 0.76 -7.45 -7.45
C LEU A 101 1.71 -6.33 -7.05
N PHE A 102 2.97 -6.66 -6.87
CA PHE A 102 4.00 -5.65 -6.71
C PHE A 102 4.34 -5.00 -8.04
N VAL A 103 4.19 -3.70 -8.14
CA VAL A 103 4.55 -2.93 -9.32
C VAL A 103 6.04 -2.58 -9.26
N GLY A 104 6.83 -3.18 -10.14
CA GLY A 104 8.23 -2.88 -10.28
C GLY A 104 8.91 -3.83 -11.27
N ASN A 105 9.75 -3.30 -12.15
CA ASN A 105 10.43 -4.02 -13.23
C ASN A 105 9.50 -4.64 -14.29
N TRP A 106 8.30 -4.11 -14.46
CA TRP A 106 7.31 -4.67 -15.38
C TRP A 106 7.36 -4.04 -16.76
N GLN A 107 7.61 -4.87 -17.75
CA GLN A 107 7.45 -4.52 -19.16
C GLN A 107 6.15 -5.11 -19.75
N ASP A 108 5.55 -6.08 -19.08
CA ASP A 108 4.47 -6.93 -19.57
C ASP A 108 3.08 -6.43 -19.20
N CYS A 109 3.00 -5.35 -18.46
CA CYS A 109 1.73 -4.74 -18.05
C CYS A 109 1.86 -3.23 -17.88
N ILE A 110 0.71 -2.58 -17.76
CA ILE A 110 0.60 -1.20 -17.34
C ILE A 110 -0.20 -1.11 -16.04
N ALA A 111 0.11 -0.10 -15.21
CA ALA A 111 -0.65 0.22 -14.02
C ALA A 111 -1.64 1.34 -14.32
N VAL A 112 -2.92 1.08 -14.06
CA VAL A 112 -4.00 2.08 -14.20
C VAL A 112 -4.64 2.34 -12.84
N ASN A 113 -5.07 3.58 -12.61
CA ASN A 113 -5.79 3.98 -11.42
C ASN A 113 -7.32 3.85 -11.60
N GLN A 114 -8.09 4.27 -10.58
CA GLN A 114 -9.55 4.19 -10.64
C GLN A 114 -10.17 5.05 -11.76
N ALA A 115 -9.47 6.02 -12.34
CA ALA A 115 -9.93 6.76 -13.51
C ALA A 115 -9.64 6.04 -14.85
N GLY A 116 -9.12 4.82 -14.81
CA GLY A 116 -8.74 4.03 -15.98
C GLY A 116 -7.54 4.61 -16.73
N LYS A 117 -6.74 5.45 -16.07
CA LYS A 117 -5.57 6.10 -16.65
C LYS A 117 -4.29 5.48 -16.11
N ARG A 118 -3.32 5.29 -16.97
CA ARG A 118 -1.95 4.98 -16.57
C ARG A 118 -1.37 6.15 -15.78
N PHE A 119 -0.61 5.88 -14.72
CA PHE A 119 -0.18 6.92 -13.78
C PHE A 119 1.29 6.82 -13.35
N TYR A 120 1.99 5.77 -13.74
CA TYR A 120 3.33 5.48 -13.23
C TYR A 120 4.20 4.74 -14.25
N ASP A 121 5.52 4.79 -14.07
CA ASP A 121 6.47 3.93 -14.77
C ASP A 121 6.55 2.58 -14.05
N GLU A 122 6.02 1.54 -14.64
CA GLU A 122 5.91 0.21 -14.07
C GLU A 122 7.26 -0.50 -13.91
N THR A 123 8.33 0.05 -14.43
CA THR A 123 9.69 -0.46 -14.21
C THR A 123 10.30 0.05 -12.91
N LYS A 124 9.75 1.11 -12.34
CA LYS A 124 10.14 1.59 -11.02
C LYS A 124 9.41 0.80 -9.94
N PRO A 125 10.04 0.55 -8.80
CA PRO A 125 9.31 -0.04 -7.69
C PRO A 125 8.20 0.91 -7.25
N ALA A 126 6.98 0.39 -7.08
CA ALA A 126 5.86 1.13 -6.48
C ALA A 126 6.22 1.76 -5.13
N TYR A 127 7.28 1.29 -4.61
CA TYR A 127 7.76 1.41 -3.28
C TYR A 127 9.28 1.42 -3.26
N PRO A 128 9.95 2.52 -3.43
CA PRO A 128 11.32 2.54 -2.97
C PRO A 128 11.35 2.70 -1.47
N ASN A 129 10.48 3.43 -0.90
CA ASN A 129 10.68 3.83 0.47
C ASN A 129 9.37 4.33 1.00
N GLY A 130 8.54 3.46 1.44
CA GLY A 130 7.24 3.73 1.96
C GLY A 130 6.95 5.14 2.39
N THR A 131 5.78 5.42 2.65
CA THR A 131 5.36 6.76 3.01
C THR A 131 6.16 7.35 4.17
N CYS A 132 6.64 6.52 5.10
CA CYS A 132 7.43 6.99 6.24
C CYS A 132 8.91 7.18 5.95
N PHE A 133 9.48 6.33 5.13
CA PHE A 133 10.87 6.45 4.73
C PHE A 133 11.07 7.37 3.53
N GLY A 134 10.01 7.74 2.90
CA GLY A 134 10.01 8.61 1.75
C GLY A 134 10.48 10.04 2.00
N PHE A 135 10.78 10.41 3.24
CA PHE A 135 11.45 11.67 3.52
C PHE A 135 12.79 11.82 2.79
N PHE A 136 13.40 10.70 2.41
CA PHE A 136 14.72 10.66 1.80
C PHE A 136 14.77 9.78 0.56
N ASP A 137 13.69 9.72 -0.18
CA ASP A 137 13.69 9.03 -1.46
C ASP A 137 14.75 9.63 -2.39
N LYS A 138 15.60 8.77 -2.92
CA LYS A 138 16.67 9.15 -3.85
C LYS A 138 16.16 9.75 -5.16
N SER A 139 14.89 9.56 -5.49
CA SER A 139 14.27 10.06 -6.72
C SER A 139 13.79 11.51 -6.65
N GLY A 140 13.95 12.19 -5.54
CA GLY A 140 13.50 13.59 -5.45
C GLY A 140 13.40 14.14 -4.06
N GLY A 141 13.86 13.38 -3.10
CA GLY A 141 14.05 13.85 -1.76
C GLY A 141 12.75 13.90 -1.00
N TYR A 142 12.02 14.72 -0.89
CA TYR A 142 10.95 14.91 0.06
C TYR A 142 9.66 14.25 -0.43
N VAL A 143 9.09 13.40 0.39
CA VAL A 143 7.67 13.06 0.24
C VAL A 143 6.91 14.34 0.46
N HIS A 144 6.63 14.96 -0.57
CA HIS A 144 5.96 16.22 -0.79
C HIS A 144 5.37 16.82 0.45
N GLY A 145 5.96 17.89 0.93
CA GLY A 145 5.43 18.71 1.99
C GLY A 145 4.00 19.19 1.73
N ASP A 146 3.58 19.16 0.49
CA ASP A 146 2.20 19.43 0.13
C ASP A 146 1.65 18.37 -0.84
N TRP A 147 1.11 17.29 -0.28
CA TRP A 147 0.43 16.24 -1.01
C TRP A 147 -0.78 16.75 -1.82
N ARG A 148 -1.38 17.87 -1.44
CA ARG A 148 -2.51 18.50 -2.16
C ARG A 148 -2.09 19.08 -3.51
N ASN A 149 -0.82 19.39 -3.66
CA ASN A 149 -0.25 19.93 -4.89
C ASN A 149 0.52 18.89 -5.71
N SER A 150 0.33 17.61 -5.43
CA SER A 150 1.02 16.52 -6.13
C SER A 150 0.82 16.56 -7.63
N SER A 151 -0.33 17.09 -8.12
CA SER A 151 -0.60 17.28 -9.54
C SER A 151 0.37 18.21 -10.25
N LYS A 152 1.02 19.12 -9.53
CA LYS A 152 2.03 20.07 -10.08
C LYS A 152 3.42 19.45 -10.19
N ILE A 153 3.63 18.27 -9.60
CA ILE A 153 4.91 17.59 -9.64
C ILE A 153 4.97 16.75 -10.90
N LYS A 154 6.09 16.83 -11.60
CA LYS A 154 6.28 16.02 -12.80
C LYS A 154 6.10 14.53 -12.47
N PRO A 155 5.41 13.75 -13.30
CA PRO A 155 5.05 12.36 -13.02
C PRO A 155 6.24 11.48 -12.57
N GLN A 156 7.40 11.68 -13.16
CA GLN A 156 8.61 10.92 -12.84
C GLN A 156 9.16 11.14 -11.43
N PHE A 157 8.73 12.20 -10.74
CA PHE A 157 9.17 12.52 -9.38
C PHE A 157 8.13 12.19 -8.31
N ARG A 158 6.98 11.66 -8.71
CA ARG A 158 5.95 11.27 -7.76
C ARG A 158 6.20 9.89 -7.22
N ASN A 159 5.84 9.67 -5.95
CA ASN A 159 5.70 8.32 -5.47
C ASN A 159 4.40 7.68 -6.03
N TYR A 160 4.29 6.36 -5.90
CA TYR A 160 3.19 5.61 -6.49
C TYR A 160 1.79 6.07 -6.05
N ILE A 161 1.61 6.35 -4.75
CA ILE A 161 0.32 6.80 -4.20
C ILE A 161 -0.02 8.20 -4.68
N ASP A 162 0.94 9.13 -4.63
CA ASP A 162 0.74 10.48 -5.14
C ASP A 162 0.40 10.51 -6.63
N ALA A 163 1.09 9.67 -7.40
CA ALA A 163 0.83 9.57 -8.83
C ALA A 163 -0.58 9.05 -9.12
N ALA A 164 -1.03 8.04 -8.39
CA ALA A 164 -2.38 7.50 -8.53
C ALA A 164 -3.45 8.55 -8.17
N CYS A 165 -3.26 9.33 -7.09
CA CYS A 165 -4.15 10.41 -6.69
C CYS A 165 -4.17 11.56 -7.71
N ALA A 166 -3.00 11.96 -8.20
CA ALA A 166 -2.86 13.15 -9.04
C ALA A 166 -3.55 13.03 -10.39
N ILE A 167 -3.70 11.82 -10.92
CA ILE A 167 -4.32 11.57 -12.22
C ILE A 167 -5.81 11.23 -12.09
N ASN A 168 -6.33 11.09 -10.88
CA ASN A 168 -7.75 10.92 -10.65
C ASN A 168 -8.51 12.20 -10.97
N GLU A 169 -9.37 12.14 -11.95
CA GLU A 169 -10.29 13.22 -12.26
C GLU A 169 -11.38 13.28 -11.19
N GLY A 170 -11.47 14.40 -10.46
CA GLY A 170 -12.53 14.62 -9.46
C GLY A 170 -12.25 14.12 -8.05
N SER A 171 -11.13 13.47 -7.78
CA SER A 171 -10.72 13.12 -6.42
C SER A 171 -10.05 14.27 -5.65
N GLN A 172 -10.38 15.49 -6.00
CA GLN A 172 -9.81 16.71 -5.41
C GLN A 172 -10.68 17.22 -4.24
N GLY A 173 -11.25 16.32 -3.48
CA GLY A 173 -11.99 16.67 -2.28
C GLY A 173 -11.14 16.45 -1.03
N PRO A 174 -11.74 16.65 0.16
CA PRO A 174 -11.10 16.29 1.43
C PRO A 174 -10.76 14.80 1.52
N ASP A 175 -11.36 14.00 0.67
CA ASP A 175 -11.14 12.56 0.55
C ASP A 175 -10.21 12.26 -0.63
N TRP A 176 -8.94 12.49 -0.42
CA TRP A 176 -7.90 12.15 -1.38
C TRP A 176 -7.76 10.64 -1.51
N GLU A 177 -8.53 10.07 -2.41
CA GLU A 177 -8.53 8.64 -2.65
C GLU A 177 -7.70 8.32 -3.89
N ALA A 178 -6.70 7.48 -3.71
CA ALA A 178 -5.99 6.91 -4.85
C ALA A 178 -6.91 5.95 -5.61
N GLY A 179 -7.84 5.32 -4.89
CA GLY A 179 -8.72 4.29 -5.42
C GLY A 179 -7.97 3.03 -5.80
N PRO A 180 -8.67 2.04 -6.36
CA PRO A 180 -8.06 0.81 -6.82
C PRO A 180 -7.02 1.10 -7.92
N GLN A 181 -5.88 0.42 -7.82
CA GLN A 181 -4.87 0.38 -8.86
C GLN A 181 -4.84 -1.02 -9.45
N TRP A 182 -4.78 -1.08 -10.77
CA TRP A 182 -4.88 -2.30 -11.53
C TRP A 182 -3.68 -2.50 -12.44
N ALA A 183 -3.10 -3.70 -12.42
CA ALA A 183 -2.17 -4.14 -13.45
C ALA A 183 -2.97 -4.71 -14.63
N ILE A 184 -2.86 -4.08 -15.77
CA ILE A 184 -3.52 -4.50 -17.01
C ILE A 184 -2.51 -5.21 -17.90
N PHE A 185 -2.84 -6.43 -18.34
CA PHE A 185 -2.03 -7.25 -19.21
C PHE A 185 -2.90 -8.14 -20.09
N ASP A 186 -2.29 -8.86 -21.01
CA ASP A 186 -2.96 -9.70 -21.98
C ASP A 186 -2.47 -11.16 -21.98
N SER A 187 -3.04 -11.98 -22.83
CA SER A 187 -2.65 -13.38 -22.96
C SER A 187 -1.23 -13.57 -23.48
N ALA A 188 -0.69 -12.60 -24.22
CA ALA A 188 0.69 -12.68 -24.70
C ALA A 188 1.69 -12.52 -23.56
N ALA A 189 1.40 -11.64 -22.59
CA ALA A 189 2.19 -11.49 -21.37
C ALA A 189 2.24 -12.80 -20.58
N ILE A 190 1.09 -13.46 -20.40
CA ILE A 190 1.01 -14.75 -19.69
C ILE A 190 1.87 -15.82 -20.36
N LYS A 191 1.81 -15.93 -21.69
CA LYS A 191 2.63 -16.92 -22.45
C LYS A 191 4.11 -16.60 -22.32
N ARG A 192 4.49 -15.35 -22.50
CA ARG A 192 5.87 -14.88 -22.44
C ARG A 192 6.51 -15.12 -21.10
N GLU A 193 5.81 -14.76 -20.04
CA GLU A 193 6.30 -14.85 -18.67
C GLU A 193 5.96 -16.19 -17.99
N GLN A 194 5.20 -17.06 -18.66
CA GLN A 194 4.75 -18.35 -18.12
C GLN A 194 3.97 -18.19 -16.81
N TRP A 195 3.21 -17.10 -16.67
CA TRP A 195 2.42 -16.85 -15.48
C TRP A 195 1.31 -17.91 -15.34
N LYS A 196 1.09 -18.30 -14.11
CA LYS A 196 0.00 -19.21 -13.72
C LYS A 196 -1.15 -18.35 -13.19
N ILE A 197 -2.23 -18.33 -13.93
CA ILE A 197 -3.41 -17.57 -13.50
C ILE A 197 -4.17 -18.39 -12.46
N ASP A 198 -4.43 -17.75 -11.34
CA ASP A 198 -5.17 -18.33 -10.23
C ASP A 198 -6.49 -17.58 -10.04
N GLU A 199 -7.41 -17.85 -10.96
CA GLU A 199 -8.73 -17.19 -10.99
C GLU A 199 -9.60 -17.55 -9.79
N ASN A 200 -9.33 -18.69 -9.14
CA ASN A 200 -10.14 -19.25 -8.06
C ASN A 200 -9.56 -19.03 -6.66
N SER A 201 -8.36 -18.51 -6.55
CA SER A 201 -7.67 -18.37 -5.26
C SER A 201 -7.76 -16.98 -4.67
N GLY A 202 -8.59 -16.14 -5.22
CA GLY A 202 -8.67 -14.73 -4.87
C GLY A 202 -9.95 -14.33 -4.17
N GLU A 203 -9.95 -13.14 -3.71
CA GLU A 203 -11.11 -12.41 -3.23
C GLU A 203 -11.90 -11.92 -4.45
N GLU A 204 -13.21 -12.12 -4.45
CA GLU A 204 -14.08 -11.68 -5.55
C GLU A 204 -13.98 -10.16 -5.73
N GLY A 205 -13.96 -9.71 -6.98
CA GLY A 205 -13.83 -8.28 -7.30
C GLY A 205 -12.40 -7.74 -7.33
N TYR A 206 -11.36 -8.60 -7.23
CA TYR A 206 -9.96 -8.18 -7.20
C TYR A 206 -9.11 -8.77 -8.33
N PHE A 207 -9.68 -9.63 -9.15
CA PHE A 207 -9.06 -10.16 -10.34
C PHE A 207 -10.11 -10.37 -11.43
N PHE A 208 -9.86 -9.86 -12.62
CA PHE A 208 -10.81 -9.91 -13.72
C PHE A 208 -10.15 -10.40 -15.01
N LYS A 209 -10.94 -11.08 -15.81
CA LYS A 209 -10.62 -11.51 -17.17
C LYS A 209 -11.78 -11.17 -18.09
N ALA A 210 -11.49 -10.71 -19.29
CA ALA A 210 -12.47 -10.40 -20.33
C ALA A 210 -11.87 -10.56 -21.72
N ASP A 211 -12.72 -10.78 -22.72
CA ASP A 211 -12.27 -10.93 -24.10
C ASP A 211 -11.95 -9.58 -24.76
N THR A 212 -12.55 -8.51 -24.26
CA THR A 212 -12.31 -7.15 -24.71
C THR A 212 -11.93 -6.21 -23.57
N LEU A 213 -11.28 -5.09 -23.90
CA LEU A 213 -10.92 -4.04 -22.91
C LEU A 213 -12.17 -3.32 -22.38
N ASP A 214 -13.21 -3.19 -23.19
CA ASP A 214 -14.48 -2.58 -22.75
C ASP A 214 -15.19 -3.46 -21.72
N GLU A 215 -15.29 -4.77 -21.96
CA GLU A 215 -15.80 -5.71 -20.97
C GLU A 215 -14.95 -5.74 -19.69
N LEU A 216 -13.63 -5.68 -19.85
CA LEU A 216 -12.74 -5.62 -18.70
C LEU A 216 -13.02 -4.37 -17.87
N GLN A 217 -13.17 -3.22 -18.53
CA GLN A 217 -13.51 -1.94 -17.89
C GLN A 217 -14.82 -2.03 -17.09
N GLU A 218 -15.85 -2.65 -17.66
CA GLU A 218 -17.13 -2.84 -16.95
C GLU A 218 -16.96 -3.70 -15.70
N LYS A 219 -16.12 -4.74 -15.76
CA LYS A 219 -15.83 -5.59 -14.60
C LYS A 219 -15.10 -4.86 -13.48
N LEU A 220 -14.23 -3.89 -13.79
CA LEU A 220 -13.55 -3.10 -12.76
C LEU A 220 -14.52 -2.35 -11.85
N THR A 221 -15.70 -2.00 -12.35
CA THR A 221 -16.74 -1.33 -11.54
C THR A 221 -17.31 -2.22 -10.42
N GLN A 222 -17.07 -3.53 -10.46
CA GLN A 222 -17.51 -4.48 -9.43
C GLN A 222 -16.62 -4.41 -8.16
N ASN A 223 -15.47 -3.77 -8.24
CA ASN A 223 -14.63 -3.60 -7.06
C ASN A 223 -15.28 -2.62 -6.07
N PRO A 224 -15.37 -2.96 -4.77
CA PRO A 224 -16.07 -2.13 -3.78
C PRO A 224 -15.44 -0.74 -3.57
N TYR A 225 -14.17 -0.57 -3.95
CA TYR A 225 -13.46 0.71 -3.83
C TYR A 225 -13.49 1.55 -5.11
N GLN A 226 -14.07 1.03 -6.20
CA GLN A 226 -14.20 1.77 -7.45
C GLN A 226 -15.28 2.85 -7.31
N LYS A 227 -14.90 4.10 -7.24
CA LYS A 227 -15.82 5.25 -7.06
C LYS A 227 -16.11 6.01 -8.33
N PHE A 228 -15.26 5.85 -9.32
CA PHE A 228 -15.45 6.48 -10.62
C PHE A 228 -16.21 5.60 -11.58
N LYS A 229 -17.22 6.18 -12.19
CA LYS A 229 -17.80 5.59 -13.40
C LYS A 229 -16.87 5.92 -14.57
N LEU A 230 -16.15 4.92 -15.04
CA LEU A 230 -15.25 5.10 -16.18
C LEU A 230 -16.00 5.54 -17.44
N PRO A 231 -15.57 6.56 -18.16
CA PRO A 231 -16.10 6.89 -19.47
C PRO A 231 -15.96 5.67 -20.40
N LYS A 232 -16.93 5.47 -21.30
CA LYS A 232 -16.89 4.39 -22.26
C LYS A 232 -15.59 4.43 -23.07
N GLY A 233 -14.92 3.29 -23.22
CA GLY A 233 -13.69 3.14 -23.99
C GLY A 233 -12.42 3.69 -23.27
N ARG A 234 -12.51 4.19 -22.04
CA ARG A 234 -11.36 4.79 -21.34
C ARG A 234 -10.17 3.84 -21.22
N LEU A 235 -10.42 2.58 -20.87
CA LEU A 235 -9.34 1.62 -20.72
C LEU A 235 -8.71 1.27 -22.07
N ALA A 236 -9.53 1.17 -23.13
CA ALA A 236 -9.05 0.95 -24.49
C ALA A 236 -8.21 2.12 -24.99
N GLU A 237 -8.61 3.36 -24.74
CA GLU A 237 -7.82 4.57 -25.05
C GLU A 237 -6.45 4.55 -24.34
N THR A 238 -6.44 4.21 -23.05
CA THR A 238 -5.22 4.15 -22.26
C THR A 238 -4.26 3.09 -22.79
N VAL A 239 -4.76 1.90 -23.13
CA VAL A 239 -3.97 0.83 -23.71
C VAL A 239 -3.48 1.20 -25.10
N ALA A 240 -4.32 1.78 -25.96
CA ALA A 240 -3.92 2.22 -27.30
C ALA A 240 -2.80 3.26 -27.24
N ARG A 241 -2.90 4.24 -26.32
CA ARG A 241 -1.83 5.23 -26.09
C ARG A 241 -0.52 4.58 -25.67
N TYR A 242 -0.56 3.62 -24.74
CA TYR A 242 0.63 2.88 -24.35
C TYR A 242 1.23 2.07 -25.51
N ASN A 243 0.38 1.39 -26.28
CA ASN A 243 0.82 0.62 -27.46
C ASN A 243 1.53 1.49 -28.51
N ALA A 244 1.08 2.73 -28.69
CA ALA A 244 1.76 3.70 -29.55
C ALA A 244 3.17 4.06 -29.04
N PHE A 245 3.36 4.13 -27.72
CA PHE A 245 4.69 4.32 -27.14
C PHE A 245 5.62 3.11 -27.37
N VAL A 246 5.06 1.89 -27.32
CA VAL A 246 5.82 0.69 -27.65
C VAL A 246 6.28 0.73 -29.10
N GLU A 247 5.43 1.13 -30.04
CA GLU A 247 5.80 1.29 -31.45
C GLU A 247 6.88 2.36 -31.66
N LYS A 248 6.74 3.48 -30.96
CA LYS A 248 7.70 4.58 -31.02
C LYS A 248 9.02 4.26 -30.29
N GLY A 249 9.01 3.31 -29.36
CA GLY A 249 10.15 2.99 -28.50
C GLY A 249 10.41 4.03 -27.38
N VAL A 250 9.47 4.96 -27.17
CA VAL A 250 9.59 6.04 -26.18
C VAL A 250 8.26 6.21 -25.47
N ASP A 251 8.29 6.18 -24.14
CA ASP A 251 7.13 6.52 -23.28
C ASP A 251 7.17 8.01 -22.94
N GLU A 252 6.31 8.78 -23.56
CA GLU A 252 6.24 10.23 -23.39
C GLU A 252 5.48 10.65 -22.10
N ASP A 253 4.76 9.73 -21.47
CA ASP A 253 3.96 10.02 -20.29
C ASP A 253 4.75 9.89 -18.98
N PHE A 254 5.53 8.80 -18.84
CA PHE A 254 6.17 8.46 -17.57
C PHE A 254 7.64 8.07 -17.68
N ASP A 255 8.25 8.24 -18.85
CA ASP A 255 9.66 7.91 -19.11
C ASP A 255 9.99 6.42 -18.84
N LYS A 256 9.04 5.49 -19.06
CA LYS A 256 9.30 4.05 -18.94
C LYS A 256 10.42 3.65 -19.90
N PRO A 257 11.54 3.11 -19.40
CA PRO A 257 12.67 2.80 -20.24
C PRO A 257 12.34 1.74 -21.30
N LYS A 258 12.43 2.10 -22.56
CA LYS A 258 12.25 1.19 -23.71
C LYS A 258 11.01 0.32 -23.56
N PRO A 259 9.79 0.90 -23.64
CA PRO A 259 8.56 0.11 -23.56
C PRO A 259 8.60 -0.97 -24.65
N ARG A 260 8.33 -2.25 -24.28
CA ARG A 260 8.68 -3.39 -25.15
C ARG A 260 7.49 -4.12 -25.72
N TYR A 261 6.44 -4.26 -24.94
CA TYR A 261 5.37 -5.19 -25.28
C TYR A 261 4.04 -4.47 -25.31
N LYS A 262 3.32 -4.63 -26.42
CA LYS A 262 1.95 -4.16 -26.57
C LYS A 262 0.99 -5.04 -25.78
N ILE A 263 -0.15 -4.48 -25.44
CA ILE A 263 -1.28 -5.14 -24.84
C ILE A 263 -2.37 -5.18 -25.92
N GLU A 264 -2.48 -6.29 -26.67
CA GLU A 264 -3.35 -6.35 -27.85
C GLU A 264 -3.97 -7.74 -28.12
N GLN A 265 -3.60 -8.76 -27.34
CA GLN A 265 -4.06 -10.14 -27.55
C GLN A 265 -4.98 -10.58 -26.41
N GLY A 266 -6.28 -10.56 -26.64
CA GLY A 266 -7.23 -11.10 -25.68
C GLY A 266 -7.05 -12.60 -25.36
N PRO A 267 -7.54 -13.10 -24.25
CA PRO A 267 -8.22 -12.33 -23.22
C PRO A 267 -7.30 -11.37 -22.47
N PHE A 268 -7.90 -10.27 -22.00
CA PHE A 268 -7.27 -9.25 -21.19
C PHE A 268 -7.55 -9.49 -19.72
N TYR A 269 -6.64 -9.02 -18.88
CA TYR A 269 -6.68 -9.24 -17.44
C TYR A 269 -6.46 -7.94 -16.67
N ALA A 270 -7.12 -7.83 -15.54
CA ALA A 270 -6.86 -6.79 -14.54
C ALA A 270 -6.62 -7.46 -13.19
N ALA A 271 -5.43 -7.28 -12.65
CA ALA A 271 -5.07 -7.79 -11.34
C ALA A 271 -4.87 -6.63 -10.36
N TRP A 272 -5.40 -6.80 -9.14
CA TRP A 272 -5.23 -5.85 -8.06
C TRP A 272 -3.74 -5.58 -7.80
N CYS A 273 -3.32 -4.34 -7.93
CA CYS A 273 -1.96 -3.90 -7.61
C CYS A 273 -1.94 -2.67 -6.70
N THR A 274 -3.05 -2.42 -6.02
CA THR A 274 -3.14 -1.41 -4.98
C THR A 274 -2.19 -1.76 -3.84
N VAL A 275 -1.41 -0.80 -3.42
CA VAL A 275 -0.42 -1.00 -2.37
C VAL A 275 -1.12 -1.38 -1.06
N CYS A 276 -0.63 -2.39 -0.37
CA CYS A 276 -1.12 -2.74 0.95
C CYS A 276 -0.36 -1.98 2.04
N THR A 277 -1.02 -1.71 3.15
CA THR A 277 -0.37 -1.19 4.35
C THR A 277 0.27 -2.32 5.14
N HIS A 278 1.39 -2.01 5.77
CA HIS A 278 2.14 -2.96 6.59
C HIS A 278 2.58 -2.22 7.86
N ASP A 279 3.67 -2.36 8.42
CA ASP A 279 4.16 -1.79 9.66
C ASP A 279 3.54 -0.44 10.10
N THR A 280 3.40 -0.27 11.38
CA THR A 280 3.02 1.00 12.00
C THR A 280 4.25 1.78 12.47
N TYR A 281 4.36 3.04 12.04
CA TYR A 281 5.43 3.95 12.48
C TYR A 281 4.93 5.13 13.30
N ALA A 282 3.68 5.51 13.13
CA ALA A 282 3.00 6.48 13.97
C ALA A 282 2.33 5.76 15.15
N GLY A 283 2.52 6.26 16.37
CA GLY A 283 1.96 5.62 17.56
C GLY A 283 2.21 6.46 18.81
N LEU A 284 2.15 5.83 19.97
CA LEU A 284 2.34 6.51 21.25
C LEU A 284 3.75 7.10 21.37
N ARG A 285 3.81 8.33 21.84
CA ARG A 285 5.08 8.98 22.15
C ARG A 285 5.69 8.39 23.41
N VAL A 286 6.92 7.93 23.31
CA VAL A 286 7.66 7.35 24.43
C VAL A 286 9.01 8.04 24.62
N ASN A 287 9.54 7.99 25.84
CA ASN A 287 10.92 8.42 26.14
C ASN A 287 11.92 7.26 25.96
N GLY A 288 13.19 7.50 26.24
CA GLY A 288 14.27 6.49 26.12
C GLY A 288 14.13 5.28 27.05
N LYS A 289 13.17 5.29 27.98
CA LYS A 289 12.80 4.16 28.86
C LYS A 289 11.51 3.48 28.44
N ASN A 290 11.00 3.78 27.26
CA ASN A 290 9.71 3.32 26.76
C ASN A 290 8.49 3.70 27.64
N GLN A 291 8.64 4.72 28.51
CA GLN A 291 7.54 5.30 29.25
C GLN A 291 6.72 6.20 28.32
N VAL A 292 5.39 6.06 28.37
CA VAL A 292 4.49 6.90 27.59
C VAL A 292 4.46 8.33 28.18
N VAL A 293 4.46 9.32 27.30
CA VAL A 293 4.41 10.73 27.70
C VAL A 293 3.20 11.44 27.14
N ASP A 294 2.78 12.52 27.80
CA ASP A 294 1.74 13.43 27.33
C ASP A 294 2.27 14.43 26.29
N MET A 295 1.41 15.34 25.85
CA MET A 295 1.76 16.38 24.86
C MET A 295 2.83 17.36 25.38
N ALA A 296 2.93 17.56 26.69
CA ALA A 296 3.96 18.38 27.31
C ALA A 296 5.29 17.62 27.53
N GLY A 297 5.33 16.33 27.17
CA GLY A 297 6.51 15.46 27.37
C GLY A 297 6.62 14.90 28.78
N LYS A 298 5.62 15.10 29.64
CA LYS A 298 5.58 14.56 31.00
C LYS A 298 5.20 13.09 30.97
N VAL A 299 5.92 12.27 31.72
CA VAL A 299 5.64 10.83 31.83
C VAL A 299 4.27 10.59 32.47
N ILE A 300 3.49 9.70 31.84
CA ILE A 300 2.28 9.12 32.43
C ILE A 300 2.74 7.98 33.35
N PRO A 301 2.59 8.12 34.68
CA PRO A 301 3.15 7.15 35.61
C PRO A 301 2.61 5.73 35.43
N GLY A 302 3.51 4.75 35.37
CA GLY A 302 3.14 3.34 35.24
C GLY A 302 2.65 2.92 33.85
N LEU A 303 2.71 3.80 32.84
CA LEU A 303 2.33 3.44 31.48
C LEU A 303 3.57 3.34 30.58
N TYR A 304 3.73 2.19 29.94
CA TYR A 304 4.81 1.86 29.03
C TYR A 304 4.25 1.46 27.65
N CYS A 305 5.04 1.64 26.61
CA CYS A 305 4.66 1.19 25.27
C CYS A 305 5.86 0.68 24.49
N GLY A 306 5.65 -0.41 23.74
CA GLY A 306 6.67 -1.02 22.90
C GLY A 306 6.09 -1.66 21.65
N GLY A 307 7.00 -2.16 20.80
CA GLY A 307 6.60 -2.73 19.52
C GLY A 307 6.01 -1.68 18.57
N GLU A 308 5.08 -2.08 17.74
CA GLU A 308 4.47 -1.20 16.73
C GLU A 308 3.50 -0.16 17.30
N SER A 309 3.07 -0.30 18.53
CA SER A 309 2.25 0.72 19.21
C SER A 309 3.06 1.95 19.63
N ALA A 310 4.39 1.85 19.74
CA ALA A 310 5.26 2.97 20.05
C ALA A 310 5.63 3.73 18.76
N GLY A 311 5.34 5.01 18.68
CA GLY A 311 5.64 5.85 17.53
C GLY A 311 7.10 6.26 17.39
N GLY A 312 7.47 6.75 16.21
CA GLY A 312 8.79 7.32 15.94
C GLY A 312 9.93 6.30 15.77
N ALA A 313 9.65 5.01 15.79
CA ALA A 313 10.68 4.00 15.63
C ALA A 313 11.17 3.89 14.19
N THR A 314 12.48 3.70 14.06
CA THR A 314 13.14 3.49 12.76
C THR A 314 13.43 2.00 12.48
N GLN A 315 13.27 1.15 13.49
CA GLN A 315 13.49 -0.29 13.37
C GLN A 315 12.23 -1.00 12.91
N HIS A 316 12.41 -2.05 12.14
CA HIS A 316 11.35 -2.89 11.59
C HIS A 316 11.29 -4.26 12.29
N GLY A 317 10.09 -4.79 12.47
CA GLY A 317 9.85 -6.17 12.87
C GLY A 317 10.30 -6.51 14.31
N MET A 318 10.74 -7.76 14.49
CA MET A 318 11.04 -8.33 15.80
C MET A 318 12.16 -7.61 16.57
N GLY A 319 13.14 -7.04 15.88
CA GLY A 319 14.21 -6.27 16.52
C GLY A 319 13.69 -5.11 17.35
N ARG A 320 12.70 -4.39 16.83
CA ARG A 320 11.98 -3.33 17.55
C ARG A 320 11.26 -3.86 18.79
N CYS A 321 10.57 -4.99 18.65
CA CYS A 321 9.82 -5.59 19.75
C CYS A 321 10.74 -6.09 20.87
N PHE A 322 11.84 -6.77 20.53
CA PHE A 322 12.80 -7.25 21.51
C PHE A 322 13.52 -6.13 22.25
N THR A 323 13.95 -5.09 21.52
CA THR A 323 14.62 -3.95 22.15
C THR A 323 13.68 -3.24 23.13
N ALA A 324 12.45 -2.93 22.71
CA ALA A 324 11.47 -2.30 23.59
C ALA A 324 11.12 -3.18 24.79
N GLY A 325 10.90 -4.47 24.56
CA GLY A 325 10.58 -5.44 25.62
C GLY A 325 11.70 -5.53 26.67
N TYR A 326 12.96 -5.54 26.26
CA TYR A 326 14.11 -5.55 27.16
C TYR A 326 14.17 -4.28 28.03
N ILE A 327 14.02 -3.10 27.41
CA ILE A 327 14.04 -1.82 28.13
C ILE A 327 12.88 -1.73 29.11
N ILE A 328 11.66 -2.06 28.67
CA ILE A 328 10.47 -2.01 29.53
C ILE A 328 10.63 -2.98 30.72
N GLY A 329 11.09 -4.22 30.46
CA GLY A 329 11.30 -5.20 31.49
C GLY A 329 12.27 -4.71 32.58
N ALA A 330 13.36 -4.07 32.18
CA ALA A 330 14.33 -3.51 33.12
C ALA A 330 13.78 -2.30 33.92
N GLU A 331 12.86 -1.53 33.35
CA GLU A 331 12.29 -0.34 34.03
C GLU A 331 11.10 -0.70 34.94
N VAL A 332 10.22 -1.58 34.51
CA VAL A 332 8.98 -1.89 35.23
C VAL A 332 9.19 -2.64 36.54
N VAL A 333 10.35 -3.31 36.69
CA VAL A 333 10.69 -4.06 37.92
C VAL A 333 11.31 -3.18 39.02
N LYS A 334 11.80 -2.01 38.66
CA LYS A 334 12.30 -1.02 39.64
C LYS A 334 11.14 -0.43 40.44
#